data_99d3b25a0a024942366abf47ec93b15c
#
_entry.id   99d3b25a0a024942366abf47ec93b15c
#
_cell.length_a   1.000
_cell.length_b   1.000
_cell.length_c   1.000
_cell.angle_alpha   90.00
_cell.angle_beta   90.00
_cell.angle_gamma   90.00
#
_symmetry.space_group_name_H-M   'P 1'
#
loop_
_entity.id
_entity.type
_entity.pdbx_description
1 polymer ?
#
loop_
_entity_poly.entity_id
_entity_poly.type
_entity_poly.pdbx_seq_one_letter_code
_entity_poly.pdbx_strand_id
1 'polypeptide(L)'
;MKKIFSFAAMVCLAIGSLLAQNNFKGTISYSVTSTGETAFTVPDQIATAEVKVYDSKVLTSNQLFFGGNPFASNVLVDGHKQYVCMDLSQLFMYLSSNDVELDYKGSSKILVTQELTQSDIDSLTIPVTEGFYIEYVAGETKSIAGQTAKKAVIHSFGEDGTDAPTTVWYTDEMGPDVNLIFNGIKGVALEYSMDLGEGRQITLSATEIKSGKVKEVDMLLPSGYESISQEEFSALFKQIQEELEYLQE
;
A
#
# COMPACT_ATOMS: atom_id res chain seq x y z
N MET A 1 -8.02 -10.09 -23.11
CA MET A 1 -8.44 -8.95 -22.26
C MET A 1 -7.35 -8.77 -21.23
N LYS A 2 -6.52 -7.73 -21.39
CA LYS A 2 -5.47 -7.41 -20.41
C LYS A 2 -6.17 -7.03 -19.11
N LYS A 3 -5.98 -7.79 -18.04
CA LYS A 3 -6.49 -7.45 -16.70
C LYS A 3 -5.72 -6.22 -16.25
N ILE A 4 -6.32 -5.07 -16.38
CA ILE A 4 -5.85 -3.78 -15.86
C ILE A 4 -5.94 -3.88 -14.35
N PHE A 5 -4.82 -4.17 -13.69
CA PHE A 5 -4.73 -3.95 -12.25
C PHE A 5 -4.87 -2.45 -12.01
N SER A 6 -6.03 -2.07 -11.52
CA SER A 6 -6.39 -0.69 -11.25
C SER A 6 -5.28 -0.03 -10.41
N PHE A 7 -4.77 1.11 -10.89
CA PHE A 7 -3.90 2.01 -10.14
C PHE A 7 -4.48 2.35 -8.74
N ALA A 8 -5.81 2.33 -8.63
CA ALA A 8 -6.52 2.43 -7.35
C ALA A 8 -6.11 1.34 -6.35
N ALA A 9 -5.78 0.12 -6.79
CA ALA A 9 -5.30 -0.94 -5.90
C ALA A 9 -3.93 -0.64 -5.30
N MET A 10 -3.10 0.16 -5.95
CA MET A 10 -1.77 0.53 -5.45
C MET A 10 -1.81 1.74 -4.50
N VAL A 11 -2.79 2.62 -4.64
CA VAL A 11 -3.08 3.67 -3.66
C VAL A 11 -3.60 3.06 -2.36
N CYS A 12 -4.25 1.89 -2.44
CA CYS A 12 -4.72 1.11 -1.30
C CYS A 12 -3.62 0.36 -0.51
N LEU A 13 -2.33 0.54 -0.84
CA LEU A 13 -1.22 0.00 -0.04
C LEU A 13 -1.19 0.48 1.42
N ALA A 14 -2.11 1.34 1.80
CA ALA A 14 -2.14 1.97 3.11
C ALA A 14 -3.48 1.88 3.82
N ILE A 15 -4.17 0.76 3.70
CA ILE A 15 -5.37 0.59 4.50
C ILE A 15 -4.96 -0.15 5.78
N GLY A 16 -4.54 0.65 6.77
CA GLY A 16 -4.28 0.15 8.12
C GLY A 16 -5.57 -0.39 8.74
N SER A 17 -5.50 -1.55 9.35
CA SER A 17 -6.57 -2.12 10.14
C SER A 17 -6.94 -1.18 11.27
N LEU A 18 -8.18 -0.80 11.30
CA LEU A 18 -8.82 0.00 12.31
C LEU A 18 -9.40 -0.94 13.37
N LEU A 19 -9.23 -0.63 14.64
CA LEU A 19 -10.04 -1.10 15.77
C LEU A 19 -9.56 -2.26 16.64
N ALA A 20 -8.35 -2.78 16.55
CA ALA A 20 -7.83 -3.52 17.70
C ALA A 20 -6.97 -2.59 18.57
N GLN A 21 -6.90 -2.85 19.86
CA GLN A 21 -5.97 -2.14 20.74
C GLN A 21 -4.55 -2.46 20.31
N ASN A 22 -3.97 -1.56 19.55
CA ASN A 22 -2.65 -1.75 18.99
C ASN A 22 -1.62 -1.64 20.13
N ASN A 23 -0.99 -2.75 20.47
CA ASN A 23 0.07 -2.78 21.48
C ASN A 23 1.41 -2.25 20.95
N PHE A 24 1.54 -2.14 19.62
CA PHE A 24 2.74 -1.61 18.99
C PHE A 24 2.63 -0.10 18.85
N LYS A 25 3.68 0.60 19.25
CA LYS A 25 3.89 2.02 19.02
C LYS A 25 5.30 2.18 18.48
N GLY A 26 5.42 2.68 17.26
CA GLY A 26 6.73 2.72 16.63
C GLY A 26 6.67 2.98 15.12
N THR A 27 7.80 2.70 14.47
CA THR A 27 7.97 2.82 13.03
C THR A 27 8.46 1.50 12.44
N ILE A 28 7.89 1.13 11.29
CA ILE A 28 8.37 0.02 10.46
C ILE A 28 8.73 0.60 9.10
N SER A 29 9.97 0.40 8.67
CA SER A 29 10.45 0.81 7.35
C SER A 29 10.54 -0.42 6.44
N TYR A 30 10.05 -0.29 5.22
CA TYR A 30 10.09 -1.33 4.19
C TYR A 30 10.86 -0.86 2.96
N SER A 31 11.57 -1.77 2.33
CA SER A 31 11.98 -1.65 0.94
C SER A 31 10.95 -2.31 0.04
N VAL A 32 10.73 -1.72 -1.12
CA VAL A 32 9.86 -2.26 -2.17
C VAL A 32 10.71 -2.52 -3.39
N THR A 33 10.80 -3.77 -3.81
CA THR A 33 11.55 -4.18 -5.00
C THR A 33 10.64 -4.86 -5.99
N SER A 34 10.99 -4.83 -7.27
CA SER A 34 10.26 -5.57 -8.30
C SER A 34 11.18 -6.44 -9.12
N THR A 35 10.62 -7.53 -9.64
CA THR A 35 11.20 -8.32 -10.73
C THR A 35 10.38 -8.09 -12.00
N GLY A 36 11.07 -7.97 -13.13
CA GLY A 36 10.46 -7.61 -14.41
C GLY A 36 10.18 -6.11 -14.55
N GLU A 37 9.89 -5.67 -15.78
CA GLU A 37 9.48 -4.28 -16.02
C GLU A 37 8.07 -4.07 -15.51
N THR A 38 7.90 -3.13 -14.60
CA THR A 38 6.60 -2.69 -14.13
C THR A 38 6.46 -1.19 -14.37
N ALA A 39 5.24 -0.71 -14.57
CA ALA A 39 4.97 0.72 -14.66
C ALA A 39 5.34 1.47 -13.36
N PHE A 40 5.58 0.76 -12.26
CA PHE A 40 5.68 1.30 -10.90
C PHE A 40 7.07 1.20 -10.28
N THR A 41 7.98 0.48 -10.91
CA THR A 41 9.33 0.32 -10.38
C THR A 41 10.32 0.38 -11.53
N VAL A 42 11.38 1.14 -11.33
CA VAL A 42 12.51 1.16 -12.23
C VAL A 42 13.50 0.11 -11.73
N PRO A 43 14.02 -0.79 -12.59
CA PRO A 43 15.13 -1.64 -12.21
C PRO A 43 16.22 -0.81 -11.53
N ASP A 44 16.76 -1.30 -10.42
CA ASP A 44 17.78 -0.63 -9.60
C ASP A 44 17.35 0.56 -8.73
N GLN A 45 16.07 0.99 -8.77
CA GLN A 45 15.54 1.96 -7.83
C GLN A 45 14.75 1.27 -6.72
N ILE A 46 15.09 1.55 -5.48
CA ILE A 46 14.39 1.01 -4.32
C ILE A 46 13.30 1.98 -3.93
N ALA A 47 12.06 1.59 -4.13
CA ALA A 47 10.93 2.25 -3.54
C ALA A 47 10.90 1.96 -2.03
N THR A 48 10.32 2.85 -1.24
CA THR A 48 10.25 2.71 0.20
C THR A 48 8.83 2.94 0.72
N ALA A 49 8.50 2.24 1.80
CA ALA A 49 7.31 2.50 2.57
C ALA A 49 7.69 2.59 4.06
N GLU A 50 7.12 3.55 4.76
CA GLU A 50 7.27 3.72 6.20
C GLU A 50 5.90 3.71 6.87
N VAL A 51 5.73 2.89 7.89
CA VAL A 51 4.51 2.83 8.70
C VAL A 51 4.83 3.35 10.09
N LYS A 52 4.13 4.40 10.51
CA LYS A 52 4.16 4.91 11.87
C LYS A 52 2.86 4.56 12.58
N VAL A 53 2.98 4.08 13.80
CA VAL A 53 1.84 3.73 14.65
C VAL A 53 1.92 4.50 15.95
N TYR A 54 0.83 5.20 16.26
CA TYR A 54 0.67 5.95 17.51
C TYR A 54 -0.78 5.85 17.97
N ASP A 55 -1.01 5.19 19.11
CA ASP A 55 -2.34 4.89 19.64
C ASP A 55 -3.25 4.24 18.57
N SER A 56 -4.38 4.85 18.22
CA SER A 56 -5.30 4.39 17.16
C SER A 56 -4.95 4.88 15.75
N LYS A 57 -3.85 5.63 15.60
CA LYS A 57 -3.46 6.24 14.33
C LYS A 57 -2.39 5.43 13.62
N VAL A 58 -2.57 5.24 12.33
CA VAL A 58 -1.57 4.63 11.45
C VAL A 58 -1.30 5.59 10.29
N LEU A 59 -0.05 6.03 10.17
CA LEU A 59 0.42 6.85 9.06
C LEU A 59 1.36 6.01 8.20
N THR A 60 1.00 5.81 6.95
CA THR A 60 1.87 5.20 5.95
C THR A 60 2.38 6.26 5.00
N SER A 61 3.70 6.32 4.83
CA SER A 61 4.37 7.19 3.87
C SER A 61 5.07 6.34 2.82
N ASN A 62 4.73 6.52 1.55
CA ASN A 62 5.30 5.77 0.44
C ASN A 62 6.08 6.68 -0.48
N GLN A 63 7.26 6.23 -0.91
CA GLN A 63 7.99 6.75 -2.05
C GLN A 63 8.03 5.65 -3.12
N LEU A 64 7.27 5.85 -4.16
CA LEU A 64 7.12 4.92 -5.28
C LEU A 64 7.63 5.58 -6.56
N PHE A 65 7.70 4.82 -7.63
CA PHE A 65 8.02 5.34 -8.96
C PHE A 65 6.90 4.99 -9.92
N PHE A 66 6.60 5.91 -10.82
CA PHE A 66 5.63 5.69 -11.87
C PHE A 66 6.25 6.12 -13.20
N GLY A 67 6.37 5.20 -14.15
CA GLY A 67 7.09 5.46 -15.40
C GLY A 67 8.50 6.02 -15.18
N GLY A 68 9.19 5.58 -14.11
CA GLY A 68 10.51 6.08 -13.71
C GLY A 68 10.50 7.39 -12.93
N ASN A 69 9.34 8.04 -12.73
CA ASN A 69 9.22 9.30 -12.00
C ASN A 69 8.86 9.06 -10.54
N PRO A 70 9.52 9.76 -9.58
CA PRO A 70 9.20 9.63 -8.18
C PRO A 70 7.79 10.16 -7.86
N PHE A 71 7.10 9.43 -7.03
CA PHE A 71 5.76 9.72 -6.58
C PHE A 71 5.67 9.46 -5.08
N ALA A 72 5.14 10.43 -4.34
CA ALA A 72 5.00 10.32 -2.91
C ALA A 72 3.52 10.28 -2.50
N SER A 73 3.18 9.38 -1.60
CA SER A 73 1.87 9.35 -0.97
C SER A 73 1.97 9.20 0.54
N ASN A 74 1.04 9.83 1.26
CA ASN A 74 0.86 9.65 2.68
C ASN A 74 -0.59 9.30 2.96
N VAL A 75 -0.81 8.23 3.69
CA VAL A 75 -2.15 7.82 4.09
C VAL A 75 -2.20 7.74 5.60
N LEU A 76 -3.03 8.59 6.20
CA LEU A 76 -3.32 8.57 7.62
C LEU A 76 -4.69 7.95 7.84
N VAL A 77 -4.72 6.95 8.70
CA VAL A 77 -5.97 6.42 9.25
C VAL A 77 -6.06 6.84 10.71
N ASP A 78 -7.16 7.49 11.08
CA ASP A 78 -7.46 7.98 12.42
C ASP A 78 -8.92 7.63 12.79
N GLY A 79 -9.10 6.56 13.53
CA GLY A 79 -10.43 6.01 13.78
C GLY A 79 -11.14 5.62 12.48
N HIS A 80 -12.32 6.18 12.24
CA HIS A 80 -13.12 5.94 11.03
C HIS A 80 -12.80 6.91 9.89
N LYS A 81 -11.69 7.64 9.93
CA LYS A 81 -11.30 8.58 8.88
C LYS A 81 -10.01 8.16 8.22
N GLN A 82 -10.00 8.21 6.92
CA GLN A 82 -8.83 8.03 6.08
C GLN A 82 -8.53 9.34 5.35
N TYR A 83 -7.28 9.71 5.36
CA TYR A 83 -6.75 10.87 4.66
C TYR A 83 -5.66 10.42 3.71
N VAL A 84 -5.80 10.71 2.44
CA VAL A 84 -4.84 10.35 1.39
C VAL A 84 -4.24 11.62 0.81
N CYS A 85 -2.95 11.85 1.08
CA CYS A 85 -2.18 12.93 0.46
C CYS A 85 -1.29 12.37 -0.64
N MET A 86 -1.34 12.96 -1.84
CA MET A 86 -0.54 12.54 -2.98
C MET A 86 0.13 13.74 -3.64
N ASP A 87 1.44 13.65 -3.85
CA ASP A 87 2.19 14.62 -4.65
C ASP A 87 2.39 14.06 -6.07
N LEU A 88 1.58 14.53 -6.99
CA LEU A 88 1.56 14.15 -8.40
C LEU A 88 2.40 15.09 -9.28
N SER A 89 3.17 16.00 -8.67
CA SER A 89 3.88 17.06 -9.42
C SER A 89 4.80 16.51 -10.51
N GLN A 90 5.55 15.45 -10.21
CA GLN A 90 6.46 14.82 -11.17
C GLN A 90 5.69 14.10 -12.28
N LEU A 91 4.59 13.45 -11.93
CA LEU A 91 3.73 12.78 -12.90
C LEU A 91 3.08 13.78 -13.85
N PHE A 92 2.57 14.90 -13.34
CA PHE A 92 2.01 15.97 -14.18
C PHE A 92 3.06 16.59 -15.10
N MET A 93 4.29 16.78 -14.62
CA MET A 93 5.41 17.23 -15.45
C MET A 93 5.74 16.21 -16.55
N TYR A 94 5.76 14.93 -16.23
CA TYR A 94 5.99 13.86 -17.22
C TYR A 94 4.91 13.84 -18.30
N LEU A 95 3.63 13.89 -17.93
CA LEU A 95 2.51 13.92 -18.88
C LEU A 95 2.60 15.17 -19.79
N SER A 96 2.82 16.33 -19.19
CA SER A 96 2.98 17.58 -19.94
C SER A 96 4.17 17.56 -20.90
N SER A 97 5.29 16.93 -20.52
CA SER A 97 6.47 16.80 -21.40
C SER A 97 6.25 15.85 -22.59
N ASN A 98 5.19 15.05 -22.55
CA ASN A 98 4.74 14.17 -23.63
C ASN A 98 3.49 14.72 -24.35
N ASP A 99 3.25 16.04 -24.27
CA ASP A 99 2.13 16.74 -24.88
C ASP A 99 0.74 16.26 -24.42
N VAL A 100 0.67 15.62 -23.22
CA VAL A 100 -0.60 15.22 -22.61
C VAL A 100 -1.15 16.35 -21.74
N GLU A 101 -2.36 16.79 -22.04
CA GLU A 101 -3.08 17.78 -21.26
C GLU A 101 -4.24 17.13 -20.49
N LEU A 102 -4.16 17.18 -19.15
CA LEU A 102 -5.24 16.70 -18.28
C LEU A 102 -6.37 17.74 -18.21
N ASP A 103 -7.62 17.27 -18.15
CA ASP A 103 -8.78 18.14 -17.92
C ASP A 103 -8.80 18.72 -16.49
N TYR A 104 -8.12 18.05 -15.56
CA TYR A 104 -7.96 18.52 -14.19
C TYR A 104 -7.12 19.80 -14.11
N LYS A 105 -7.69 20.85 -13.50
CA LYS A 105 -7.05 22.18 -13.38
C LYS A 105 -6.67 22.54 -11.93
N GLY A 106 -6.85 21.62 -10.98
CA GLY A 106 -6.47 21.80 -9.58
C GLY A 106 -4.97 21.59 -9.31
N SER A 107 -4.62 21.59 -8.04
CA SER A 107 -3.23 21.38 -7.59
C SER A 107 -2.73 19.97 -7.90
N SER A 108 -1.45 19.85 -8.22
CA SER A 108 -0.77 18.54 -8.30
C SER A 108 -0.55 17.88 -6.92
N LYS A 109 -0.76 18.63 -5.83
CA LYS A 109 -0.74 18.12 -4.46
C LYS A 109 -2.15 18.03 -3.93
N ILE A 110 -2.66 16.82 -3.83
CA ILE A 110 -4.07 16.56 -3.54
C ILE A 110 -4.23 15.85 -2.18
N LEU A 111 -5.30 16.21 -1.48
CA LEU A 111 -5.77 15.56 -0.27
C LEU A 111 -7.20 15.04 -0.51
N VAL A 112 -7.39 13.75 -0.30
CA VAL A 112 -8.73 13.14 -0.27
C VAL A 112 -9.03 12.70 1.15
N THR A 113 -10.23 13.02 1.64
CA THR A 113 -10.71 12.54 2.93
C THR A 113 -11.88 11.60 2.71
N GLN A 114 -11.84 10.45 3.34
CA GLN A 114 -12.90 9.45 3.29
C GLN A 114 -13.33 9.08 4.71
N GLU A 115 -14.62 9.02 4.95
CA GLU A 115 -15.16 8.38 6.14
C GLU A 115 -15.35 6.89 5.86
N LEU A 116 -14.74 6.06 6.70
CA LEU A 116 -14.82 4.60 6.58
C LEU A 116 -16.04 4.11 7.38
N THR A 117 -16.94 3.44 6.70
CA THR A 117 -18.03 2.72 7.36
C THR A 117 -17.49 1.41 7.99
N GLN A 118 -18.26 0.81 8.89
CA GLN A 118 -17.86 -0.50 9.44
C GLN A 118 -17.75 -1.54 8.31
N SER A 119 -18.59 -1.47 7.28
CA SER A 119 -18.49 -2.35 6.10
C SER A 119 -17.21 -2.13 5.31
N ASP A 120 -16.73 -0.86 5.19
CA ASP A 120 -15.43 -0.58 4.56
C ASP A 120 -14.31 -1.21 5.39
N ILE A 121 -14.33 -1.03 6.71
CA ILE A 121 -13.36 -1.62 7.63
C ILE A 121 -13.37 -3.14 7.55
N ASP A 122 -14.55 -3.75 7.55
CA ASP A 122 -14.71 -5.20 7.47
C ASP A 122 -14.25 -5.73 6.10
N SER A 123 -14.44 -4.98 5.02
CA SER A 123 -13.96 -5.34 3.67
C SER A 123 -12.44 -5.23 3.53
N LEU A 124 -11.80 -4.44 4.39
CA LEU A 124 -10.34 -4.34 4.47
C LEU A 124 -9.73 -5.50 5.25
N THR A 125 -10.52 -6.11 6.12
CA THR A 125 -10.17 -7.39 6.73
C THR A 125 -10.41 -8.44 5.66
N ILE A 126 -9.39 -9.19 5.24
CA ILE A 126 -9.58 -10.24 4.25
C ILE A 126 -10.58 -11.22 4.87
N PRO A 127 -11.82 -11.27 4.38
CA PRO A 127 -12.78 -12.21 4.92
C PRO A 127 -12.27 -13.61 4.60
N VAL A 128 -12.38 -14.52 5.55
CA VAL A 128 -12.34 -15.95 5.25
C VAL A 128 -13.62 -16.26 4.47
N THR A 129 -13.61 -15.90 3.17
CA THR A 129 -14.68 -16.23 2.23
C THR A 129 -14.34 -17.54 1.53
N GLU A 130 -15.33 -18.18 0.94
CA GLU A 130 -15.08 -19.28 -0.01
C GLU A 130 -14.08 -18.79 -1.06
N GLY A 131 -12.88 -19.43 -1.11
CA GLY A 131 -11.82 -19.02 -2.01
C GLY A 131 -10.65 -18.24 -1.38
N PHE A 132 -10.63 -18.07 -0.05
CA PHE A 132 -9.50 -17.46 0.64
C PHE A 132 -9.26 -18.12 2.00
N TYR A 133 -8.03 -18.52 2.31
CA TYR A 133 -7.64 -18.96 3.66
C TYR A 133 -6.14 -18.73 3.91
N ILE A 134 -5.76 -18.66 5.19
CA ILE A 134 -4.38 -18.51 5.63
C ILE A 134 -3.89 -19.81 6.26
N GLU A 135 -2.85 -20.38 5.67
CA GLU A 135 -2.11 -21.52 6.24
C GLU A 135 -0.92 -20.99 7.05
N TYR A 136 -0.86 -21.32 8.34
CA TYR A 136 0.29 -21.01 9.19
C TYR A 136 1.25 -22.18 9.19
N VAL A 137 2.44 -22.00 8.60
CA VAL A 137 3.44 -23.06 8.44
C VAL A 137 4.26 -23.21 9.72
N ALA A 138 4.12 -24.36 10.39
CA ALA A 138 4.82 -24.62 11.63
C ALA A 138 6.32 -24.87 11.40
N GLY A 139 7.17 -24.30 12.27
CA GLY A 139 8.61 -24.59 12.32
C GLY A 139 9.47 -23.81 11.30
N GLU A 140 8.88 -23.15 10.32
CA GLU A 140 9.62 -22.28 9.40
C GLU A 140 9.76 -20.88 9.99
N THR A 141 10.99 -20.46 10.23
CA THR A 141 11.31 -19.11 10.73
C THR A 141 12.53 -18.53 10.04
N LYS A 142 12.59 -17.20 9.96
CA LYS A 142 13.80 -16.45 9.58
C LYS A 142 13.88 -15.13 10.34
N SER A 143 15.05 -14.47 10.30
CA SER A 143 15.19 -13.13 10.88
C SER A 143 14.96 -12.07 9.82
N ILE A 144 14.04 -11.11 10.09
CA ILE A 144 13.78 -9.93 9.25
C ILE A 144 13.77 -8.71 10.15
N ALA A 145 14.56 -7.69 9.82
CA ALA A 145 14.68 -6.45 10.60
C ALA A 145 14.92 -6.69 12.12
N GLY A 146 15.62 -7.76 12.47
CA GLY A 146 15.90 -8.13 13.85
C GLY A 146 14.78 -8.87 14.59
N GLN A 147 13.65 -9.14 13.92
CA GLN A 147 12.53 -9.91 14.47
C GLN A 147 12.56 -11.35 13.99
N THR A 148 12.04 -12.26 14.80
CA THR A 148 11.77 -13.64 14.36
C THR A 148 10.49 -13.64 13.54
N ALA A 149 10.62 -13.84 12.24
CA ALA A 149 9.49 -13.98 11.34
C ALA A 149 9.09 -15.44 11.18
N LYS A 150 7.79 -15.71 11.23
CA LYS A 150 7.14 -16.99 10.98
C LYS A 150 6.52 -16.96 9.58
N LYS A 151 6.40 -18.12 8.96
CA LYS A 151 5.82 -18.24 7.61
C LYS A 151 4.32 -18.47 7.66
N ALA A 152 3.60 -17.78 6.81
CA ALA A 152 2.23 -18.10 6.44
C ALA A 152 2.11 -18.13 4.91
N VAL A 153 1.13 -18.87 4.41
CA VAL A 153 0.74 -18.87 2.99
C VAL A 153 -0.71 -18.43 2.92
N ILE A 154 -0.94 -17.39 2.13
CA ILE A 154 -2.27 -16.90 1.84
C ILE A 154 -2.70 -17.55 0.53
N HIS A 155 -3.74 -18.36 0.58
CA HIS A 155 -4.34 -18.98 -0.58
C HIS A 155 -5.49 -18.12 -1.07
N SER A 156 -5.46 -17.74 -2.32
CA SER A 156 -6.54 -17.02 -3.00
C SER A 156 -6.91 -17.76 -4.28
N PHE A 157 -8.20 -18.05 -4.45
CA PHE A 157 -8.69 -18.80 -5.59
C PHE A 157 -9.35 -17.86 -6.58
N GLY A 158 -8.93 -17.94 -7.84
CA GLY A 158 -9.58 -17.25 -8.94
C GLY A 158 -10.99 -17.82 -9.23
N GLU A 159 -11.74 -17.14 -10.09
CA GLU A 159 -13.07 -17.61 -10.55
C GLU A 159 -13.03 -19.00 -11.20
N ASP A 160 -11.87 -19.38 -11.76
CA ASP A 160 -11.59 -20.70 -12.36
C ASP A 160 -11.15 -21.76 -11.34
N GLY A 161 -11.09 -21.40 -10.04
CA GLY A 161 -10.63 -22.27 -8.97
C GLY A 161 -9.10 -22.45 -8.90
N THR A 162 -8.33 -21.70 -9.68
CA THR A 162 -6.87 -21.74 -9.63
C THR A 162 -6.37 -21.07 -8.35
N ASP A 163 -5.57 -21.79 -7.57
CA ASP A 163 -4.90 -21.26 -6.37
C ASP A 163 -3.72 -20.37 -6.76
N ALA A 164 -3.69 -19.16 -6.20
CA ALA A 164 -2.59 -18.20 -6.32
C ALA A 164 -1.97 -17.93 -4.94
N PRO A 165 -1.11 -18.84 -4.45
CA PRO A 165 -0.57 -18.75 -3.08
C PRO A 165 0.44 -17.61 -2.97
N THR A 166 0.26 -16.78 -1.94
CA THR A 166 1.21 -15.73 -1.56
C THR A 166 1.92 -16.08 -0.26
N THR A 167 3.25 -16.20 -0.29
CA THR A 167 4.04 -16.42 0.93
C THR A 167 4.22 -15.10 1.67
N VAL A 168 3.91 -15.13 2.97
CA VAL A 168 4.07 -14.01 3.89
C VAL A 168 4.93 -14.43 5.07
N TRP A 169 5.91 -13.61 5.40
CA TRP A 169 6.67 -13.73 6.64
C TRP A 169 6.18 -12.67 7.61
N TYR A 170 5.70 -13.11 8.78
CA TYR A 170 5.06 -12.24 9.77
C TYR A 170 5.65 -12.44 11.17
N THR A 171 5.47 -11.45 12.03
CA THR A 171 5.73 -11.56 13.46
C THR A 171 4.44 -11.35 14.25
N ASP A 172 4.22 -12.15 15.27
CA ASP A 172 3.08 -12.02 16.21
C ASP A 172 3.44 -11.20 17.47
N GLU A 173 4.65 -10.65 17.52
CA GLU A 173 5.13 -9.86 18.66
C GLU A 173 4.58 -8.42 18.68
N MET A 174 4.04 -7.94 17.56
CA MET A 174 3.60 -6.54 17.40
C MET A 174 2.10 -6.34 17.25
N GLY A 175 1.30 -7.38 17.30
CA GLY A 175 -0.15 -7.31 17.07
C GLY A 175 -0.54 -7.16 15.58
N PRO A 176 -1.77 -7.55 15.20
CA PRO A 176 -2.19 -7.69 13.80
C PRO A 176 -2.50 -6.36 13.10
N ASP A 177 -2.61 -5.26 13.81
CA ASP A 177 -3.28 -4.05 13.35
C ASP A 177 -2.38 -3.08 12.57
N VAL A 178 -1.16 -3.51 12.23
CA VAL A 178 -0.14 -2.68 11.57
C VAL A 178 0.10 -3.15 10.13
N ASN A 179 -0.72 -4.04 9.61
CA ASN A 179 -0.52 -4.59 8.27
C ASN A 179 -0.93 -3.60 7.18
N LEU A 180 -0.04 -3.41 6.21
CA LEU A 180 -0.27 -2.55 5.05
C LEU A 180 -1.31 -3.12 4.09
N ILE A 181 -1.31 -4.43 3.88
CA ILE A 181 -2.09 -5.08 2.81
C ILE A 181 -2.85 -6.31 3.31
N PHE A 182 -2.31 -7.05 4.29
CA PHE A 182 -2.88 -8.31 4.72
C PHE A 182 -3.53 -8.19 6.08
N ASN A 183 -4.80 -7.82 6.10
CA ASN A 183 -5.64 -7.95 7.28
C ASN A 183 -5.99 -9.44 7.48
N GLY A 184 -6.04 -9.91 8.72
CA GLY A 184 -6.34 -11.31 9.04
C GLY A 184 -5.14 -12.19 9.37
N ILE A 185 -3.90 -11.75 9.11
CA ILE A 185 -2.70 -12.40 9.64
C ILE A 185 -2.62 -12.17 11.15
N LYS A 186 -2.20 -13.18 11.90
CA LYS A 186 -2.01 -13.13 13.37
C LYS A 186 -0.79 -12.30 13.80
N GLY A 187 -0.58 -11.14 13.20
CA GLY A 187 0.58 -10.30 13.45
C GLY A 187 0.89 -9.36 12.30
N VAL A 188 2.10 -8.85 12.26
CA VAL A 188 2.56 -7.90 11.25
C VAL A 188 3.33 -8.61 10.15
N ALA A 189 2.94 -8.41 8.89
CA ALA A 189 3.67 -8.90 7.74
C ALA A 189 4.99 -8.12 7.60
N LEU A 190 6.11 -8.84 7.69
CA LEU A 190 7.45 -8.28 7.56
C LEU A 190 8.02 -8.44 6.15
N GLU A 191 7.61 -9.47 5.43
CA GLU A 191 7.99 -9.65 4.03
C GLU A 191 6.89 -10.43 3.30
N TYR A 192 6.58 -9.99 2.10
CA TYR A 192 5.67 -10.67 1.20
C TYR A 192 5.91 -10.26 -0.24
N SER A 193 5.53 -11.12 -1.16
CA SER A 193 5.64 -10.87 -2.60
C SER A 193 4.27 -11.01 -3.25
N MET A 194 3.93 -10.05 -4.09
CA MET A 194 2.70 -10.06 -4.89
C MET A 194 3.06 -10.33 -6.34
N ASP A 195 2.43 -11.34 -6.94
CA ASP A 195 2.52 -11.60 -8.37
C ASP A 195 1.59 -10.63 -9.12
N LEU A 196 2.15 -9.88 -10.05
CA LEU A 196 1.41 -8.96 -10.92
C LEU A 196 1.07 -9.60 -12.28
N GLY A 197 1.38 -10.87 -12.45
CA GLY A 197 1.25 -11.59 -13.72
C GLY A 197 2.40 -11.30 -14.70
N GLU A 198 2.51 -12.12 -15.75
CA GLU A 198 3.52 -11.99 -16.80
C GLU A 198 4.97 -12.04 -16.28
N GLY A 199 5.21 -12.75 -15.16
CA GLY A 199 6.53 -12.86 -14.53
C GLY A 199 6.97 -11.61 -13.74
N ARG A 200 6.06 -10.66 -13.52
CA ARG A 200 6.29 -9.45 -12.72
C ARG A 200 5.88 -9.69 -11.28
N GLN A 201 6.74 -9.34 -10.36
CA GLN A 201 6.49 -9.51 -8.94
C GLN A 201 6.96 -8.26 -8.18
N ILE A 202 6.20 -7.83 -7.20
CA ILE A 202 6.62 -6.80 -6.22
C ILE A 202 6.84 -7.50 -4.88
N THR A 203 7.99 -7.22 -4.25
CA THR A 203 8.32 -7.69 -2.91
C THR A 203 8.48 -6.51 -1.97
N LEU A 204 7.73 -6.55 -0.87
CA LEU A 204 7.93 -5.67 0.27
C LEU A 204 8.71 -6.44 1.35
N SER A 205 9.76 -5.82 1.90
CA SER A 205 10.55 -6.42 2.98
C SER A 205 10.89 -5.37 4.02
N ALA A 206 10.56 -5.65 5.30
CA ALA A 206 10.92 -4.77 6.40
C ALA A 206 12.43 -4.69 6.56
N THR A 207 12.95 -3.48 6.60
CA THR A 207 14.37 -3.18 6.73
C THR A 207 14.73 -2.72 8.13
N GLU A 208 13.81 -2.06 8.82
CA GLU A 208 14.02 -1.53 10.16
C GLU A 208 12.70 -1.48 10.95
N ILE A 209 12.78 -1.77 12.25
CA ILE A 209 11.67 -1.66 13.20
C ILE A 209 12.16 -0.89 14.42
N LYS A 210 11.50 0.23 14.72
CA LYS A 210 11.81 1.10 15.87
C LYS A 210 10.60 1.19 16.78
N SER A 211 10.68 0.60 17.97
CA SER A 211 9.61 0.68 18.97
C SER A 211 9.72 1.94 19.82
N GLY A 212 8.58 2.53 20.19
CA GLY A 212 8.45 3.48 21.30
C GLY A 212 8.87 4.94 21.05
N LYS A 213 9.24 5.33 19.83
CA LYS A 213 9.77 6.69 19.55
C LYS A 213 8.78 7.63 18.84
N VAL A 214 7.66 7.12 18.34
CA VAL A 214 6.66 7.94 17.63
C VAL A 214 5.87 8.79 18.61
N LYS A 215 5.66 10.05 18.23
CA LYS A 215 4.85 11.03 18.98
C LYS A 215 3.65 11.45 18.14
N GLU A 216 2.65 12.04 18.77
CA GLU A 216 1.46 12.53 18.05
C GLU A 216 1.81 13.51 16.92
N VAL A 217 2.82 14.37 17.12
CA VAL A 217 3.28 15.30 16.08
C VAL A 217 3.84 14.62 14.84
N ASP A 218 4.34 13.38 14.97
CA ASP A 218 4.88 12.60 13.85
C ASP A 218 3.77 11.98 12.98
N MET A 219 2.51 12.08 13.44
CA MET A 219 1.30 11.61 12.73
C MET A 219 0.62 12.71 11.93
N LEU A 220 1.21 13.90 11.85
CA LEU A 220 0.65 15.01 11.09
C LEU A 220 0.88 14.79 9.58
N LEU A 221 -0.17 15.02 8.81
CA LEU A 221 -0.07 15.05 7.35
C LEU A 221 0.73 16.27 6.90
N PRO A 222 1.43 16.19 5.76
CA PRO A 222 2.13 17.33 5.19
C PRO A 222 1.14 18.44 4.79
N SER A 223 1.55 19.69 4.91
CA SER A 223 0.76 20.87 4.55
C SER A 223 0.87 21.22 3.05
N GLY A 224 -0.04 22.04 2.55
CA GLY A 224 0.00 22.56 1.18
C GLY A 224 -0.66 21.65 0.15
N TYR A 225 -1.50 20.74 0.58
CA TYR A 225 -2.32 19.88 -0.26
C TYR A 225 -3.72 20.51 -0.43
N GLU A 226 -4.25 20.47 -1.65
CA GLU A 226 -5.60 20.90 -1.98
C GLU A 226 -6.58 19.74 -1.71
N SER A 227 -7.65 20.04 -0.98
CA SER A 227 -8.70 19.05 -0.72
C SER A 227 -9.60 18.91 -1.94
N ILE A 228 -9.73 17.68 -2.43
CA ILE A 228 -10.64 17.33 -3.54
C ILE A 228 -11.63 16.25 -3.11
N SER A 229 -12.75 16.15 -3.80
CA SER A 229 -13.73 15.12 -3.57
C SER A 229 -13.24 13.74 -4.07
N GLN A 230 -13.87 12.67 -3.57
CA GLN A 230 -13.62 11.31 -4.05
C GLN A 230 -13.97 11.16 -5.55
N GLU A 231 -14.98 11.90 -6.03
CA GLU A 231 -15.39 11.88 -7.43
C GLU A 231 -14.33 12.53 -8.32
N GLU A 232 -13.82 13.71 -7.95
CA GLU A 232 -12.74 14.39 -8.65
C GLU A 232 -11.46 13.56 -8.66
N PHE A 233 -11.14 12.93 -7.53
CA PHE A 233 -10.02 12.00 -7.42
C PHE A 233 -10.15 10.83 -8.39
N SER A 234 -11.31 10.17 -8.41
CA SER A 234 -11.56 9.02 -9.29
C SER A 234 -11.50 9.41 -10.78
N ALA A 235 -12.04 10.59 -11.13
CA ALA A 235 -11.99 11.11 -12.50
C ALA A 235 -10.56 11.42 -12.94
N LEU A 236 -9.77 12.08 -12.07
CA LEU A 236 -8.38 12.40 -12.33
C LEU A 236 -7.55 11.13 -12.56
N PHE A 237 -7.68 10.12 -11.68
CA PHE A 237 -6.90 8.89 -11.80
C PHE A 237 -7.29 8.07 -13.02
N LYS A 238 -8.56 8.04 -13.38
CA LYS A 238 -9.01 7.40 -14.62
C LYS A 238 -8.37 8.06 -15.84
N GLN A 239 -8.36 9.39 -15.91
CA GLN A 239 -7.73 10.11 -17.01
C GLN A 239 -6.23 9.86 -17.06
N ILE A 240 -5.52 9.94 -15.93
CA ILE A 240 -4.09 9.63 -15.87
C ILE A 240 -3.81 8.23 -16.40
N GLN A 241 -4.61 7.24 -16.00
CA GLN A 241 -4.43 5.86 -16.45
C GLN A 241 -4.60 5.72 -17.96
N GLU A 242 -5.65 6.30 -18.53
CA GLU A 242 -5.94 6.27 -19.96
C GLU A 242 -4.80 6.90 -20.77
N GLU A 243 -4.26 8.04 -20.33
CA GLU A 243 -3.15 8.73 -21.00
C GLU A 243 -1.82 7.96 -20.91
N LEU A 244 -1.57 7.31 -19.77
CA LEU A 244 -0.36 6.51 -19.61
C LEU A 244 -0.39 5.21 -20.43
N GLU A 245 -1.56 4.60 -20.60
CA GLU A 245 -1.73 3.47 -21.50
C GLU A 245 -1.44 3.88 -22.97
N TYR A 246 -1.93 5.04 -23.37
CA TYR A 246 -1.67 5.59 -24.72
C TYR A 246 -0.17 5.86 -24.98
N LEU A 247 0.57 6.35 -23.97
CA LEU A 247 2.01 6.63 -24.11
C LEU A 247 2.89 5.38 -24.16
N GLN A 248 2.34 4.19 -23.84
CA GLN A 248 3.06 2.90 -23.88
C GLN A 248 2.83 2.11 -25.17
N GLU A 249 1.91 2.55 -26.03
CA GLU A 249 1.65 1.97 -27.36
C GLU A 249 2.57 2.57 -28.43
#